data_1cf450dd8c0d538f8ec3bc9f18bacaec
#
_entry.id   1cf450dd8c0d538f8ec3bc9f18bacaec
#
_cell.length_a   1.000
_cell.length_b   1.000
_cell.length_c   1.000
_cell.angle_alpha   90.00
_cell.angle_beta   90.00
_cell.angle_gamma   90.00
#
_symmetry.space_group_name_H-M   'P 1'
#
loop_
_entity.id
_entity.type
_entity.pdbx_description
1 polymer ?
#
loop_
_entity_poly.entity_id
_entity_poly.type
_entity_poly.pdbx_seq_one_letter_code
_entity_poly.pdbx_strand_id
1 'polypeptide(L)'
;MVKSLVVVESPAKAKTIEKYLGKDFKVMASYGHVRDLIPKEGAVDPEDHFKMHYQAIERNIRHMDAIAKALKPCHNLYLATDPDREGEAIAWHVKQMLESRNGLKDKKFSRVVFHQITKKAVQHAIENPRDISMDLVNAQQARRALDYLVGFNLSPLLWKKIRPGLSAGRVQSPALRLIVEREIEIENFESQEYWTIHADCHAQQQPFDARLIEFQGEKLEQFSIVNEKQAHETRDAITQAANGKLTVAKVVKRERKRNPAPPFITSTMQQEAARKLGFSASKTMQIAQQLYEGVNLGEEGAMGLITYMRTDSVTLASEALQEIRQLIEEKYGQENVPEQTRIYKTKSKNAQEAHEAIRPTSAFRTPENLKKYLNSDQLKLYTLIWKRTIACQMIEATLHTVAVDLKAPNAIFRANGSTIVKPGFISVYQETFDDKKKEEESDSKMLPPLEEGQTVDVNEIKSEQHFTESPPRYTEASLVKALEEYDIGRPSTYASIIATLKNRKYVDVDNKRFIATDVGRIVNRFLTHYFTKYVDYGFTAKLEDELDDIARGEKRGFPF
;
A
#
# COMPACT_ATOMS: atom_id res chain seq x y z
N MET A 1 24.12 -36.46 14.63
CA MET A 1 24.89 -35.53 13.79
C MET A 1 23.92 -34.73 12.95
N VAL A 2 24.12 -33.41 12.81
CA VAL A 2 23.33 -32.57 11.92
C VAL A 2 23.53 -33.03 10.48
N LYS A 3 22.44 -33.38 9.78
CA LYS A 3 22.48 -33.93 8.41
C LYS A 3 22.26 -32.84 7.35
N SER A 4 21.60 -31.75 7.72
CA SER A 4 21.16 -30.71 6.78
C SER A 4 21.42 -29.33 7.34
N LEU A 5 21.88 -28.42 6.49
CA LEU A 5 22.03 -27.01 6.78
C LEU A 5 20.93 -26.23 6.04
N VAL A 6 20.26 -25.33 6.74
CA VAL A 6 19.27 -24.40 6.17
C VAL A 6 19.83 -22.98 6.30
N VAL A 7 19.86 -22.24 5.21
CA VAL A 7 20.32 -20.84 5.19
C VAL A 7 19.13 -19.93 4.89
N VAL A 8 18.94 -18.96 5.76
CA VAL A 8 17.96 -17.87 5.67
C VAL A 8 18.66 -16.52 5.68
N GLU A 9 17.95 -15.42 5.45
CA GLU A 9 18.56 -14.09 5.42
C GLU A 9 18.71 -13.42 6.79
N SER A 10 17.86 -13.76 7.78
CA SER A 10 17.85 -13.08 9.07
C SER A 10 18.00 -14.03 10.27
N PRO A 11 18.64 -13.58 11.38
CA PRO A 11 18.75 -14.37 12.60
C PRO A 11 17.39 -14.66 13.26
N ALA A 12 16.43 -13.73 13.17
CA ALA A 12 15.10 -13.91 13.73
C ALA A 12 14.38 -15.07 13.03
N LYS A 13 14.41 -15.09 11.70
CA LYS A 13 13.88 -16.16 10.87
C LYS A 13 14.57 -17.49 11.14
N ALA A 14 15.90 -17.50 11.29
CA ALA A 14 16.66 -18.69 11.64
C ALA A 14 16.19 -19.32 12.95
N LYS A 15 16.05 -18.50 14.00
CA LYS A 15 15.61 -18.93 15.32
C LYS A 15 14.19 -19.53 15.31
N THR A 16 13.29 -18.96 14.53
CA THR A 16 11.91 -19.45 14.40
C THR A 16 11.88 -20.79 13.67
N ILE A 17 12.57 -20.90 12.53
CA ILE A 17 12.54 -22.10 11.67
C ILE A 17 13.26 -23.30 12.33
N GLU A 18 14.38 -23.07 13.02
CA GLU A 18 15.16 -24.13 13.66
C GLU A 18 14.31 -24.96 14.63
N LYS A 19 13.41 -24.31 15.36
CA LYS A 19 12.48 -25.01 16.27
C LYS A 19 11.51 -25.94 15.58
N TYR A 20 11.17 -25.65 14.32
CA TYR A 20 10.21 -26.46 13.56
C TYR A 20 10.83 -27.70 12.92
N LEU A 21 12.13 -27.66 12.62
CA LEU A 21 12.80 -28.68 11.83
C LEU A 21 13.47 -29.79 12.65
N GLY A 22 13.75 -29.51 13.93
CA GLY A 22 14.32 -30.50 14.83
C GLY A 22 15.85 -30.70 14.70
N LYS A 23 16.38 -31.73 15.40
CA LYS A 23 17.82 -31.91 15.66
C LYS A 23 18.67 -32.28 14.44
N ASP A 24 18.07 -32.77 13.38
CA ASP A 24 18.80 -33.13 12.13
C ASP A 24 19.13 -31.92 11.27
N PHE A 25 18.56 -30.77 11.59
CA PHE A 25 18.74 -29.52 10.87
C PHE A 25 19.46 -28.48 11.73
N LYS A 26 20.35 -27.74 11.09
CA LYS A 26 20.93 -26.51 11.61
C LYS A 26 20.47 -25.34 10.74
N VAL A 27 20.01 -24.27 11.34
CA VAL A 27 19.56 -23.08 10.61
C VAL A 27 20.50 -21.92 10.88
N MET A 28 20.98 -21.28 9.83
CA MET A 28 21.91 -20.14 9.91
C MET A 28 21.43 -18.99 9.03
N ALA A 29 21.83 -17.78 9.42
CA ALA A 29 21.51 -16.58 8.68
C ALA A 29 22.71 -16.06 7.87
N SER A 30 22.44 -15.59 6.63
CA SER A 30 23.39 -14.89 5.78
C SER A 30 23.52 -13.40 6.14
N TYR A 31 22.57 -12.85 6.91
CA TYR A 31 22.45 -11.42 7.22
C TYR A 31 22.21 -10.55 5.98
N GLY A 32 21.34 -11.02 5.11
CA GLY A 32 20.98 -10.39 3.85
C GLY A 32 21.91 -10.79 2.70
N HIS A 33 22.14 -9.85 1.78
CA HIS A 33 23.06 -10.10 0.66
C HIS A 33 24.48 -10.36 1.10
N VAL A 34 25.13 -11.34 0.48
CA VAL A 34 26.49 -11.77 0.82
C VAL A 34 27.55 -11.20 -0.13
N ARG A 35 27.13 -10.75 -1.31
CA ARG A 35 27.95 -10.00 -2.27
C ARG A 35 27.12 -8.97 -3.01
N ASP A 36 27.79 -7.93 -3.52
CA ASP A 36 27.17 -6.88 -4.32
C ASP A 36 28.16 -6.47 -5.43
N LEU A 37 27.69 -5.64 -6.37
CA LEU A 37 28.55 -5.05 -7.38
C LEU A 37 29.73 -4.32 -6.75
N ILE A 38 30.87 -4.35 -7.43
CA ILE A 38 32.02 -3.54 -7.01
C ILE A 38 31.62 -2.06 -7.00
N PRO A 39 32.00 -1.25 -5.98
CA PRO A 39 31.56 0.14 -5.85
C PRO A 39 32.43 1.10 -6.67
N LYS A 40 32.67 0.79 -7.94
CA LYS A 40 33.49 1.59 -8.86
C LYS A 40 33.03 1.43 -10.29
N GLU A 41 33.59 2.25 -11.18
CA GLU A 41 33.37 2.15 -12.62
C GLU A 41 33.72 0.76 -13.16
N GLY A 42 32.95 0.28 -14.12
CA GLY A 42 33.12 -1.04 -14.72
C GLY A 42 32.48 -2.19 -13.93
N ALA A 43 31.67 -1.91 -12.91
CA ALA A 43 30.94 -2.96 -12.19
C ALA A 43 29.90 -3.69 -13.07
N VAL A 44 29.39 -3.01 -14.07
CA VAL A 44 28.58 -3.57 -15.16
C VAL A 44 29.25 -3.14 -16.45
N ASP A 45 29.63 -4.09 -17.29
CA ASP A 45 30.34 -3.81 -18.55
C ASP A 45 29.37 -3.91 -19.74
N PRO A 46 28.92 -2.78 -20.34
CA PRO A 46 28.03 -2.79 -21.48
C PRO A 46 28.63 -3.42 -22.74
N GLU A 47 29.98 -3.38 -22.89
CA GLU A 47 30.67 -3.91 -24.06
C GLU A 47 30.86 -5.44 -24.00
N ASP A 48 30.83 -6.03 -22.78
CA ASP A 48 30.87 -7.48 -22.54
C ASP A 48 29.50 -8.00 -22.07
N HIS A 49 28.45 -7.80 -22.89
CA HIS A 49 27.10 -8.31 -22.63
C HIS A 49 26.56 -7.99 -21.23
N PHE A 50 26.82 -6.79 -20.74
CA PHE A 50 26.45 -6.33 -19.39
C PHE A 50 26.95 -7.23 -18.25
N LYS A 51 28.11 -7.82 -18.44
CA LYS A 51 28.75 -8.66 -17.43
C LYS A 51 28.91 -7.90 -16.11
N MET A 52 28.48 -8.54 -15.05
CA MET A 52 28.46 -7.97 -13.71
C MET A 52 29.64 -8.45 -12.87
N HIS A 53 30.36 -7.51 -12.26
CA HIS A 53 31.49 -7.79 -11.40
C HIS A 53 31.09 -7.64 -9.93
N TYR A 54 31.12 -8.74 -9.21
CA TYR A 54 30.71 -8.82 -7.81
C TYR A 54 31.91 -8.87 -6.86
N GLN A 55 31.72 -8.32 -5.66
CA GLN A 55 32.61 -8.53 -4.52
C GLN A 55 31.82 -8.97 -3.30
N ALA A 56 32.46 -9.70 -2.39
CA ALA A 56 31.88 -10.05 -1.10
C ALA A 56 31.64 -8.78 -0.26
N ILE A 57 30.52 -8.77 0.45
CA ILE A 57 30.21 -7.71 1.42
C ILE A 57 31.00 -7.99 2.70
N GLU A 58 32.02 -7.17 2.99
CA GLU A 58 32.99 -7.39 4.07
C GLU A 58 32.34 -7.77 5.41
N ARG A 59 31.32 -7.02 5.82
CA ARG A 59 30.60 -7.28 7.09
C ARG A 59 29.97 -8.68 7.15
N ASN A 60 29.68 -9.30 6.01
CA ASN A 60 29.00 -10.59 5.91
C ASN A 60 29.95 -11.76 5.62
N ILE A 61 31.25 -11.51 5.37
CA ILE A 61 32.26 -12.57 5.11
C ILE A 61 32.31 -13.56 6.28
N ARG A 62 32.35 -13.07 7.51
CA ARG A 62 32.36 -13.92 8.72
C ARG A 62 31.16 -14.87 8.81
N HIS A 63 29.99 -14.42 8.35
CA HIS A 63 28.77 -15.24 8.34
C HIS A 63 28.87 -16.32 7.27
N MET A 64 29.40 -15.99 6.09
CA MET A 64 29.66 -16.96 5.03
C MET A 64 30.72 -17.99 5.44
N ASP A 65 31.75 -17.60 6.16
CA ASP A 65 32.76 -18.51 6.71
C ASP A 65 32.14 -19.48 7.72
N ALA A 66 31.25 -18.97 8.59
CA ALA A 66 30.52 -19.80 9.54
C ALA A 66 29.56 -20.77 8.85
N ILE A 67 28.86 -20.34 7.79
CA ILE A 67 28.00 -21.20 6.96
C ILE A 67 28.82 -22.29 6.27
N ALA A 68 29.93 -21.94 5.63
CA ALA A 68 30.83 -22.90 4.98
C ALA A 68 31.37 -23.95 5.97
N LYS A 69 31.76 -23.53 7.17
CA LYS A 69 32.21 -24.43 8.23
C LYS A 69 31.09 -25.37 8.69
N ALA A 70 29.89 -24.85 8.89
CA ALA A 70 28.72 -25.63 9.34
C ALA A 70 28.24 -26.62 8.27
N LEU A 71 28.44 -26.32 7.00
CA LEU A 71 28.08 -27.19 5.88
C LEU A 71 28.96 -28.43 5.76
N LYS A 72 30.24 -28.39 6.23
CA LYS A 72 31.18 -29.51 6.07
C LYS A 72 30.61 -30.87 6.48
N PRO A 73 30.03 -31.04 7.68
CA PRO A 73 29.47 -32.34 8.11
C PRO A 73 28.10 -32.65 7.50
N CYS A 74 27.44 -31.71 6.83
CA CYS A 74 26.10 -31.88 6.29
C CYS A 74 26.12 -32.52 4.89
N HIS A 75 25.07 -33.26 4.55
CA HIS A 75 24.86 -33.78 3.21
C HIS A 75 23.99 -32.86 2.34
N ASN A 76 23.07 -32.14 2.97
CA ASN A 76 22.11 -31.30 2.28
C ASN A 76 22.28 -29.82 2.68
N LEU A 77 22.09 -28.94 1.69
CA LEU A 77 21.96 -27.49 1.86
C LEU A 77 20.61 -27.05 1.34
N TYR A 78 19.81 -26.44 2.21
CA TYR A 78 18.55 -25.81 1.85
C TYR A 78 18.68 -24.30 1.91
N LEU A 79 18.35 -23.62 0.81
CA LEU A 79 18.36 -22.16 0.71
C LEU A 79 16.93 -21.68 0.88
N ALA A 80 16.60 -21.19 2.08
CA ALA A 80 15.25 -20.85 2.54
C ALA A 80 15.04 -19.34 2.74
N THR A 81 15.65 -18.55 1.86
CA THR A 81 15.47 -17.11 1.80
C THR A 81 14.05 -16.73 1.35
N ASP A 82 13.67 -15.45 1.46
CA ASP A 82 12.32 -14.96 1.15
C ASP A 82 11.84 -15.34 -0.25
N PRO A 83 10.52 -15.40 -0.48
CA PRO A 83 9.93 -15.91 -1.74
C PRO A 83 10.02 -14.92 -2.90
N ASP A 84 10.59 -13.73 -2.72
CA ASP A 84 10.73 -12.72 -3.75
C ASP A 84 12.05 -12.86 -4.56
N ARG A 85 12.21 -12.04 -5.60
CA ARG A 85 13.41 -12.01 -6.44
C ARG A 85 14.69 -11.65 -5.67
N GLU A 86 14.58 -10.85 -4.60
CA GLU A 86 15.72 -10.53 -3.73
C GLU A 86 16.17 -11.76 -2.95
N GLY A 87 15.21 -12.51 -2.37
CA GLY A 87 15.52 -13.77 -1.69
C GLY A 87 16.10 -14.82 -2.64
N GLU A 88 15.62 -14.89 -3.88
CA GLU A 88 16.17 -15.78 -4.89
C GLU A 88 17.61 -15.44 -5.26
N ALA A 89 17.91 -14.14 -5.41
CA ALA A 89 19.27 -13.65 -5.66
C ALA A 89 20.21 -13.91 -4.48
N ILE A 90 19.76 -13.73 -3.24
CA ILE A 90 20.53 -14.08 -2.05
C ILE A 90 20.88 -15.57 -2.06
N ALA A 91 19.91 -16.44 -2.32
CA ALA A 91 20.13 -17.88 -2.42
C ALA A 91 21.18 -18.24 -3.49
N TRP A 92 21.07 -17.61 -4.67
CA TRP A 92 22.03 -17.80 -5.76
C TRP A 92 23.43 -17.31 -5.39
N HIS A 93 23.56 -16.14 -4.76
CA HIS A 93 24.85 -15.61 -4.32
C HIS A 93 25.50 -16.49 -3.25
N VAL A 94 24.73 -16.99 -2.28
CA VAL A 94 25.23 -17.93 -1.26
C VAL A 94 25.75 -19.19 -1.92
N LYS A 95 25.00 -19.77 -2.84
CA LYS A 95 25.41 -20.95 -3.60
C LYS A 95 26.73 -20.71 -4.33
N GLN A 96 26.84 -19.63 -5.10
CA GLN A 96 28.02 -19.30 -5.88
C GLN A 96 29.27 -19.08 -5.01
N MET A 97 29.11 -18.44 -3.86
CA MET A 97 30.23 -18.26 -2.91
C MET A 97 30.69 -19.58 -2.28
N LEU A 98 29.78 -20.51 -2.03
CA LEU A 98 30.13 -21.84 -1.53
C LEU A 98 30.77 -22.71 -2.62
N GLU A 99 30.30 -22.62 -3.86
CA GLU A 99 30.92 -23.31 -5.02
C GLU A 99 32.35 -22.85 -5.25
N SER A 100 32.62 -21.54 -5.23
CA SER A 100 33.97 -20.99 -5.41
C SER A 100 34.98 -21.46 -4.33
N ARG A 101 34.48 -21.93 -3.19
CA ARG A 101 35.27 -22.48 -2.07
C ARG A 101 35.27 -24.02 -2.05
N ASN A 102 34.83 -24.67 -3.11
CA ASN A 102 34.62 -26.12 -3.18
C ASN A 102 33.70 -26.67 -2.06
N GLY A 103 32.85 -25.82 -1.49
CA GLY A 103 32.00 -26.16 -0.35
C GLY A 103 30.80 -27.04 -0.72
N LEU A 104 30.43 -27.12 -2.00
CA LEU A 104 29.29 -27.91 -2.48
C LEU A 104 29.66 -29.26 -3.13
N LYS A 105 30.96 -29.61 -3.13
CA LYS A 105 31.39 -30.93 -3.64
C LYS A 105 30.71 -32.04 -2.84
N ASP A 106 30.04 -32.95 -3.55
CA ASP A 106 29.30 -34.09 -2.97
C ASP A 106 28.12 -33.70 -2.05
N LYS A 107 27.59 -32.49 -2.19
CA LYS A 107 26.44 -31.97 -1.44
C LYS A 107 25.22 -31.83 -2.35
N LYS A 108 24.05 -32.16 -1.81
CA LYS A 108 22.77 -31.77 -2.45
C LYS A 108 22.38 -30.38 -1.97
N PHE A 109 22.02 -29.51 -2.89
CA PHE A 109 21.47 -28.20 -2.57
C PHE A 109 20.08 -28.05 -3.20
N SER A 110 19.21 -27.31 -2.54
CA SER A 110 17.85 -27.05 -3.00
C SER A 110 17.36 -25.70 -2.50
N ARG A 111 16.48 -25.10 -3.25
CA ARG A 111 15.73 -23.92 -2.87
C ARG A 111 14.44 -24.32 -2.16
N VAL A 112 14.13 -23.63 -1.06
CA VAL A 112 12.91 -23.86 -0.28
C VAL A 112 12.17 -22.54 -0.16
N VAL A 113 10.87 -22.54 -0.48
CA VAL A 113 10.04 -21.33 -0.51
C VAL A 113 8.77 -21.56 0.31
N PHE A 114 8.44 -20.59 1.15
CA PHE A 114 7.19 -20.54 1.91
C PHE A 114 6.75 -19.09 2.07
N HIS A 115 5.44 -18.87 2.08
CA HIS A 115 4.83 -17.56 2.19
C HIS A 115 4.40 -17.20 3.63
N GLN A 116 4.56 -18.13 4.55
CA GLN A 116 4.31 -17.94 5.98
C GLN A 116 5.25 -18.82 6.80
N ILE A 117 5.66 -18.33 7.95
CA ILE A 117 6.60 -19.04 8.83
C ILE A 117 5.79 -19.72 9.94
N THR A 118 5.13 -20.81 9.56
CA THR A 118 4.44 -21.74 10.46
C THR A 118 5.06 -23.11 10.36
N LYS A 119 4.91 -23.94 11.40
CA LYS A 119 5.50 -25.29 11.40
C LYS A 119 5.07 -26.11 10.18
N LYS A 120 3.77 -26.12 9.88
CA LYS A 120 3.19 -26.85 8.73
C LYS A 120 3.77 -26.35 7.40
N ALA A 121 3.83 -25.04 7.19
CA ALA A 121 4.32 -24.48 5.93
C ALA A 121 5.82 -24.72 5.72
N VAL A 122 6.63 -24.56 6.77
CA VAL A 122 8.07 -24.81 6.71
C VAL A 122 8.38 -26.29 6.47
N GLN A 123 7.72 -27.20 7.18
CA GLN A 123 7.91 -28.64 6.96
C GLN A 123 7.50 -29.06 5.57
N HIS A 124 6.33 -28.62 5.09
CA HIS A 124 5.88 -28.90 3.73
C HIS A 124 6.86 -28.38 2.67
N ALA A 125 7.43 -27.19 2.86
CA ALA A 125 8.41 -26.63 1.94
C ALA A 125 9.73 -27.43 1.90
N ILE A 126 10.21 -27.92 3.03
CA ILE A 126 11.40 -28.80 3.11
C ILE A 126 11.15 -30.14 2.40
N GLU A 127 9.94 -30.68 2.47
CA GLU A 127 9.54 -31.92 1.79
C GLU A 127 9.36 -31.73 0.28
N ASN A 128 9.11 -30.50 -0.18
CA ASN A 128 8.89 -30.14 -1.58
C ASN A 128 9.88 -29.06 -2.06
N PRO A 129 11.18 -29.34 -2.03
CA PRO A 129 12.20 -28.41 -2.47
C PRO A 129 12.19 -28.27 -4.01
N ARG A 130 12.73 -27.14 -4.50
CA ARG A 130 12.90 -26.88 -5.92
C ARG A 130 14.32 -26.40 -6.26
N ASP A 131 14.58 -26.20 -7.52
CA ASP A 131 15.78 -25.53 -7.97
C ASP A 131 15.68 -24.01 -7.81
N ILE A 132 16.82 -23.30 -7.84
CA ILE A 132 16.86 -21.83 -7.91
C ILE A 132 16.24 -21.40 -9.24
N SER A 133 15.28 -20.48 -9.19
CA SER A 133 14.70 -19.88 -10.40
C SER A 133 15.68 -18.87 -10.99
N MET A 134 16.29 -19.23 -12.11
CA MET A 134 17.22 -18.32 -12.80
C MET A 134 16.48 -17.11 -13.41
N ASP A 135 15.19 -17.23 -13.71
CA ASP A 135 14.39 -16.10 -14.20
C ASP A 135 14.25 -15.02 -13.14
N LEU A 136 13.97 -15.39 -11.88
CA LEU A 136 13.94 -14.45 -10.76
C LEU A 136 15.33 -13.86 -10.47
N VAL A 137 16.38 -14.68 -10.53
CA VAL A 137 17.76 -14.22 -10.37
C VAL A 137 18.11 -13.22 -11.47
N ASN A 138 17.81 -13.52 -12.72
CA ASN A 138 18.08 -12.65 -13.87
C ASN A 138 17.31 -11.34 -13.77
N ALA A 139 16.07 -11.37 -13.33
CA ALA A 139 15.26 -10.15 -13.11
C ALA A 139 15.88 -9.26 -12.02
N GLN A 140 16.35 -9.84 -10.92
CA GLN A 140 17.04 -9.09 -9.87
C GLN A 140 18.36 -8.52 -10.36
N GLN A 141 19.15 -9.30 -11.10
CA GLN A 141 20.41 -8.84 -11.68
C GLN A 141 20.18 -7.71 -12.69
N ALA A 142 19.21 -7.86 -13.59
CA ALA A 142 18.85 -6.80 -14.54
C ALA A 142 18.46 -5.50 -13.84
N ARG A 143 17.63 -5.60 -12.80
CA ARG A 143 17.29 -4.44 -11.95
C ARG A 143 18.55 -3.82 -11.34
N ARG A 144 19.40 -4.63 -10.72
CA ARG A 144 20.62 -4.15 -10.07
C ARG A 144 21.57 -3.47 -11.05
N ALA A 145 21.73 -4.03 -12.25
CA ALA A 145 22.53 -3.45 -13.32
C ALA A 145 21.95 -2.11 -13.80
N LEU A 146 20.64 -2.03 -14.04
CA LEU A 146 19.97 -0.79 -14.45
C LEU A 146 20.11 0.31 -13.38
N ASP A 147 19.86 -0.03 -12.13
CA ASP A 147 19.97 0.93 -11.02
C ASP A 147 21.42 1.43 -10.86
N TYR A 148 22.40 0.53 -11.06
CA TYR A 148 23.81 0.91 -11.09
C TYR A 148 24.12 1.83 -12.26
N LEU A 149 23.77 1.45 -13.49
CA LEU A 149 24.09 2.23 -14.71
C LEU A 149 23.45 3.62 -14.66
N VAL A 150 22.19 3.72 -14.29
CA VAL A 150 21.51 5.01 -14.17
C VAL A 150 22.11 5.85 -13.04
N GLY A 151 22.25 5.28 -11.85
CA GLY A 151 22.77 5.99 -10.69
C GLY A 151 24.22 6.42 -10.84
N PHE A 152 25.07 5.53 -11.36
CA PHE A 152 26.51 5.78 -11.53
C PHE A 152 26.81 6.82 -12.63
N ASN A 153 26.01 6.84 -13.68
CA ASN A 153 26.19 7.82 -14.77
C ASN A 153 25.58 9.19 -14.45
N LEU A 154 24.40 9.24 -13.84
CA LEU A 154 23.69 10.49 -13.59
C LEU A 154 24.13 11.19 -12.29
N SER A 155 24.43 10.46 -11.23
CA SER A 155 24.76 11.07 -9.93
C SER A 155 26.03 11.92 -9.97
N PRO A 156 27.13 11.53 -10.64
CA PRO A 156 28.33 12.37 -10.78
C PRO A 156 28.06 13.67 -11.55
N LEU A 157 27.14 13.66 -12.50
CA LEU A 157 26.73 14.88 -13.23
C LEU A 157 26.04 15.88 -12.27
N LEU A 158 25.21 15.39 -11.36
CA LEU A 158 24.60 16.22 -10.31
C LEU A 158 25.68 16.79 -9.39
N TRP A 159 26.69 16.00 -9.03
CA TRP A 159 27.79 16.48 -8.17
C TRP A 159 28.59 17.58 -8.84
N LYS A 160 28.89 17.40 -10.12
CA LYS A 160 29.66 18.37 -10.90
C LYS A 160 28.89 19.67 -11.18
N LYS A 161 27.58 19.58 -11.37
CA LYS A 161 26.74 20.72 -11.80
C LYS A 161 26.02 21.43 -10.66
N ILE A 162 25.76 20.71 -9.56
CA ILE A 162 25.01 21.24 -8.42
C ILE A 162 25.84 21.17 -7.15
N ARG A 163 25.97 19.98 -6.54
CA ARG A 163 26.83 19.75 -5.36
C ARG A 163 27.05 18.25 -5.09
N PRO A 164 28.15 17.87 -4.39
CA PRO A 164 28.40 16.50 -3.98
C PRO A 164 27.28 15.93 -3.09
N GLY A 165 27.13 14.60 -3.11
CA GLY A 165 26.20 13.86 -2.26
C GLY A 165 24.78 13.72 -2.80
N LEU A 166 24.46 14.34 -3.95
CA LEU A 166 23.19 14.15 -4.64
C LEU A 166 23.17 12.82 -5.39
N SER A 167 21.99 12.28 -5.64
CA SER A 167 21.82 11.07 -6.45
C SER A 167 20.61 11.16 -7.34
N ALA A 168 20.73 10.53 -8.52
CA ALA A 168 19.62 10.23 -9.40
C ALA A 168 19.39 8.72 -9.41
N GLY A 169 18.17 8.29 -9.64
CA GLY A 169 17.83 6.88 -9.72
C GLY A 169 16.56 6.66 -10.54
N ARG A 170 16.46 5.47 -11.08
CA ARG A 170 15.43 5.07 -12.03
C ARG A 170 13.99 5.24 -11.50
N VAL A 171 13.77 5.01 -10.22
CA VAL A 171 12.44 5.14 -9.59
C VAL A 171 12.33 6.34 -8.64
N GLN A 172 13.42 6.72 -7.98
CA GLN A 172 13.40 7.86 -7.06
C GLN A 172 13.25 9.21 -7.79
N SER A 173 13.84 9.35 -8.98
CA SER A 173 13.78 10.61 -9.73
C SER A 173 12.38 10.89 -10.29
N PRO A 174 11.64 9.93 -10.88
CA PRO A 174 10.22 10.11 -11.19
C PRO A 174 9.35 10.38 -9.95
N ALA A 175 9.64 9.76 -8.81
CA ALA A 175 8.93 10.03 -7.57
C ALA A 175 9.15 11.47 -7.07
N LEU A 176 10.37 11.99 -7.17
CA LEU A 176 10.65 13.41 -6.90
C LEU A 176 9.87 14.32 -7.84
N ARG A 177 9.81 13.96 -9.11
CA ARG A 177 9.05 14.71 -10.12
C ARG A 177 7.57 14.85 -9.73
N LEU A 178 6.92 13.79 -9.25
CA LEU A 178 5.52 13.86 -8.78
C LEU A 178 5.35 14.93 -7.70
N ILE A 179 6.27 15.00 -6.74
CA ILE A 179 6.19 15.97 -5.64
C ILE A 179 6.45 17.39 -6.14
N VAL A 180 7.45 17.57 -7.01
CA VAL A 180 7.77 18.90 -7.57
C VAL A 180 6.64 19.40 -8.47
N GLU A 181 6.07 18.55 -9.32
CA GLU A 181 4.92 18.92 -10.15
C GLU A 181 3.71 19.32 -9.32
N ARG A 182 3.47 18.65 -8.18
CA ARG A 182 2.42 19.02 -7.25
C ARG A 182 2.68 20.41 -6.62
N GLU A 183 3.91 20.74 -6.28
CA GLU A 183 4.25 22.09 -5.79
C GLU A 183 3.98 23.16 -6.86
N ILE A 184 4.31 22.88 -8.11
CA ILE A 184 4.05 23.79 -9.24
C ILE A 184 2.54 23.95 -9.47
N GLU A 185 1.77 22.87 -9.38
CA GLU A 185 0.29 22.93 -9.45
C GLU A 185 -0.29 23.83 -8.36
N ILE A 186 0.22 23.69 -7.12
CA ILE A 186 -0.22 24.51 -5.98
C ILE A 186 0.14 25.99 -6.18
N GLU A 187 1.37 26.26 -6.64
CA GLU A 187 1.86 27.63 -6.87
C GLU A 187 1.12 28.34 -8.00
N ASN A 188 0.73 27.62 -9.04
CA ASN A 188 0.00 28.17 -10.18
C ASN A 188 -1.53 28.11 -10.01
N PHE A 189 -2.01 27.57 -8.89
CA PHE A 189 -3.44 27.46 -8.65
C PHE A 189 -4.06 28.82 -8.37
N GLU A 190 -5.08 29.17 -9.14
CA GLU A 190 -5.90 30.35 -8.93
C GLU A 190 -7.20 29.94 -8.23
N SER A 191 -7.37 30.43 -7.01
CA SER A 191 -8.58 30.17 -6.23
C SER A 191 -9.75 30.94 -6.83
N GLN A 192 -10.86 30.25 -7.06
CA GLN A 192 -12.10 30.82 -7.59
C GLN A 192 -13.18 30.84 -6.51
N GLU A 193 -13.77 32.02 -6.30
CA GLU A 193 -14.89 32.21 -5.39
C GLU A 193 -16.17 31.61 -5.98
N TYR A 194 -16.95 30.97 -5.12
CA TYR A 194 -18.31 30.55 -5.42
C TYR A 194 -19.13 30.53 -4.14
N TRP A 195 -20.45 30.54 -4.30
CA TRP A 195 -21.39 30.60 -3.20
C TRP A 195 -22.41 29.48 -3.28
N THR A 196 -22.85 29.02 -2.12
CA THR A 196 -23.97 28.07 -1.98
C THR A 196 -25.05 28.69 -1.11
N ILE A 197 -26.29 28.30 -1.38
CA ILE A 197 -27.45 28.71 -0.59
C ILE A 197 -28.00 27.47 0.11
N HIS A 198 -28.23 27.59 1.39
CA HIS A 198 -28.72 26.52 2.25
C HIS A 198 -29.97 26.95 2.98
N ALA A 199 -30.91 26.04 3.18
CA ALA A 199 -32.05 26.21 4.05
C ALA A 199 -31.90 25.36 5.30
N ASP A 200 -31.90 26.02 6.46
CA ASP A 200 -31.96 25.38 7.77
C ASP A 200 -33.40 25.04 8.09
N CYS A 201 -33.73 23.76 7.98
CA CYS A 201 -35.09 23.23 8.04
C CYS A 201 -35.33 22.44 9.32
N HIS A 202 -36.63 22.38 9.72
CA HIS A 202 -37.08 21.56 10.83
C HIS A 202 -38.33 20.75 10.42
N ALA A 203 -38.30 19.46 10.75
CA ALA A 203 -39.44 18.60 10.69
C ALA A 203 -39.48 17.68 11.91
N GLN A 204 -40.64 17.51 12.55
CA GLN A 204 -40.79 16.67 13.74
C GLN A 204 -39.77 16.96 14.86
N GLN A 205 -39.46 18.24 15.07
CA GLN A 205 -38.45 18.73 16.04
C GLN A 205 -37.01 18.32 15.72
N GLN A 206 -36.73 17.79 14.52
CA GLN A 206 -35.41 17.44 14.08
C GLN A 206 -34.89 18.43 13.03
N PRO A 207 -33.74 19.08 13.26
CA PRO A 207 -33.14 20.00 12.29
C PRO A 207 -32.45 19.21 11.15
N PHE A 208 -32.45 19.78 9.98
CA PHE A 208 -31.67 19.28 8.84
C PHE A 208 -31.38 20.41 7.85
N ASP A 209 -30.32 20.25 7.07
CA ASP A 209 -29.88 21.20 6.05
C ASP A 209 -30.28 20.75 4.65
N ALA A 210 -30.69 21.69 3.82
CA ALA A 210 -30.98 21.49 2.42
C ALA A 210 -30.26 22.51 1.55
N ARG A 211 -29.57 22.06 0.52
CA ARG A 211 -28.82 22.91 -0.42
C ARG A 211 -29.68 23.29 -1.62
N LEU A 212 -29.60 24.54 -2.03
CA LEU A 212 -30.21 25.03 -3.25
C LEU A 212 -29.65 24.33 -4.50
N ILE A 213 -30.49 23.74 -5.32
CA ILE A 213 -30.13 23.04 -6.56
C ILE A 213 -30.76 23.65 -7.83
N GLU A 214 -31.83 24.44 -7.67
CA GLU A 214 -32.51 25.10 -8.78
C GLU A 214 -33.05 26.45 -8.32
N PHE A 215 -32.88 27.49 -9.15
CA PHE A 215 -33.41 28.82 -8.91
C PHE A 215 -34.03 29.39 -10.20
N GLN A 216 -35.26 29.88 -10.10
CA GLN A 216 -36.06 30.40 -11.23
C GLN A 216 -36.16 29.46 -12.44
N GLY A 217 -36.17 28.13 -12.18
CA GLY A 217 -36.28 27.10 -13.21
C GLY A 217 -34.92 26.69 -13.82
N GLU A 218 -33.83 27.32 -13.42
CA GLU A 218 -32.48 26.97 -13.86
C GLU A 218 -31.74 26.15 -12.80
N LYS A 219 -31.16 25.02 -13.23
CA LYS A 219 -30.31 24.20 -12.37
C LYS A 219 -29.01 24.92 -12.04
N LEU A 220 -28.61 24.86 -10.78
CA LEU A 220 -27.38 25.47 -10.31
C LEU A 220 -26.21 24.47 -10.36
N GLU A 221 -25.09 24.94 -10.89
CA GLU A 221 -23.80 24.29 -10.84
C GLU A 221 -22.89 24.98 -9.81
N GLN A 222 -21.69 24.47 -9.61
CA GLN A 222 -20.74 24.99 -8.63
C GLN A 222 -20.50 26.50 -8.78
N PHE A 223 -20.37 27.00 -10.00
CA PHE A 223 -20.06 28.39 -10.32
C PHE A 223 -21.25 29.20 -10.84
N SER A 224 -22.47 28.80 -10.52
CA SER A 224 -23.66 29.56 -10.89
C SER A 224 -23.79 30.84 -10.07
N ILE A 225 -23.31 30.86 -8.82
CA ILE A 225 -23.29 32.02 -7.94
C ILE A 225 -21.82 32.30 -7.59
N VAL A 226 -21.27 33.39 -8.10
CA VAL A 226 -19.82 33.64 -8.08
C VAL A 226 -19.40 34.87 -7.24
N ASN A 227 -20.37 35.57 -6.66
CA ASN A 227 -20.09 36.73 -5.80
C ASN A 227 -21.16 36.94 -4.74
N GLU A 228 -20.80 37.72 -3.72
CA GLU A 228 -21.64 38.01 -2.57
C GLU A 228 -22.96 38.68 -2.95
N LYS A 229 -22.96 39.62 -3.90
CA LYS A 229 -24.16 40.31 -4.34
C LYS A 229 -25.20 39.32 -4.91
N GLN A 230 -24.81 38.46 -5.85
CA GLN A 230 -25.68 37.44 -6.40
C GLN A 230 -26.20 36.48 -5.32
N ALA A 231 -25.33 36.07 -4.39
CA ALA A 231 -25.69 35.21 -3.29
C ALA A 231 -26.76 35.82 -2.39
N HIS A 232 -26.59 37.09 -2.00
CA HIS A 232 -27.54 37.77 -1.15
C HIS A 232 -28.85 38.07 -1.87
N GLU A 233 -28.82 38.52 -3.13
CA GLU A 233 -30.01 38.74 -3.94
C GLU A 233 -30.82 37.44 -4.12
N THR A 234 -30.15 36.32 -4.40
CA THR A 234 -30.77 35.00 -4.53
C THR A 234 -31.40 34.54 -3.20
N ARG A 235 -30.64 34.65 -2.10
CA ARG A 235 -31.11 34.31 -0.76
C ARG A 235 -32.36 35.10 -0.38
N ASP A 236 -32.30 36.43 -0.56
CA ASP A 236 -33.36 37.34 -0.15
C ASP A 236 -34.65 37.09 -0.99
N ALA A 237 -34.50 36.89 -2.30
CA ALA A 237 -35.62 36.52 -3.19
C ALA A 237 -36.28 35.19 -2.79
N ILE A 238 -35.47 34.17 -2.39
CA ILE A 238 -36.02 32.90 -1.93
C ILE A 238 -36.67 33.06 -0.55
N THR A 239 -36.04 33.77 0.37
CA THR A 239 -36.58 34.03 1.72
C THR A 239 -37.96 34.67 1.66
N GLN A 240 -38.10 35.69 0.80
CA GLN A 240 -39.38 36.35 0.59
C GLN A 240 -40.46 35.40 -0.02
N ALA A 241 -40.07 34.62 -1.05
CA ALA A 241 -40.99 33.71 -1.73
C ALA A 241 -41.38 32.53 -0.86
N ALA A 242 -40.46 31.96 -0.07
CA ALA A 242 -40.71 30.81 0.79
C ALA A 242 -41.57 31.15 2.01
N ASN A 243 -41.50 32.37 2.51
CA ASN A 243 -42.25 32.85 3.69
C ASN A 243 -42.13 31.87 4.89
N GLY A 244 -40.93 31.41 5.18
CA GLY A 244 -40.58 30.51 6.29
C GLY A 244 -41.01 29.04 6.09
N LYS A 245 -41.44 28.64 4.90
CA LYS A 245 -41.94 27.27 4.63
C LYS A 245 -41.46 26.75 3.27
N LEU A 246 -41.15 25.46 3.24
CA LEU A 246 -40.91 24.70 2.01
C LEU A 246 -41.87 23.51 1.93
N THR A 247 -42.20 23.06 0.73
CA THR A 247 -43.02 21.90 0.51
C THR A 247 -42.18 20.75 -0.05
N VAL A 248 -42.30 19.57 0.53
CA VAL A 248 -41.68 18.36 0.01
C VAL A 248 -42.25 18.01 -1.36
N ALA A 249 -41.47 18.23 -2.41
CA ALA A 249 -41.89 18.00 -3.79
C ALA A 249 -41.60 16.56 -4.25
N LYS A 250 -40.53 15.96 -3.73
CA LYS A 250 -40.12 14.62 -4.13
C LYS A 250 -39.28 13.96 -3.05
N VAL A 251 -39.51 12.67 -2.82
CA VAL A 251 -38.72 11.82 -1.94
C VAL A 251 -38.23 10.61 -2.72
N VAL A 252 -36.91 10.48 -2.85
CA VAL A 252 -36.28 9.33 -3.52
C VAL A 252 -35.53 8.51 -2.48
N LYS A 253 -35.98 7.30 -2.23
CA LYS A 253 -35.33 6.33 -1.35
C LYS A 253 -34.65 5.27 -2.21
N ARG A 254 -33.39 4.96 -1.90
CA ARG A 254 -32.61 3.93 -2.59
C ARG A 254 -31.85 3.09 -1.58
N GLU A 255 -31.84 1.79 -1.81
CA GLU A 255 -30.94 0.88 -1.15
C GLU A 255 -29.60 0.87 -1.89
N ARG A 256 -28.52 1.06 -1.16
CA ARG A 256 -27.15 0.99 -1.68
C ARG A 256 -26.38 -0.06 -0.91
N LYS A 257 -25.77 -0.98 -1.63
CA LYS A 257 -24.85 -1.95 -1.07
C LYS A 257 -23.41 -1.48 -1.22
N ARG A 258 -22.63 -1.59 -0.16
CA ARG A 258 -21.20 -1.29 -0.13
C ARG A 258 -20.43 -2.58 0.15
N ASN A 259 -19.59 -2.97 -0.79
CA ASN A 259 -18.78 -4.18 -0.67
C ASN A 259 -17.50 -3.90 0.14
N PRO A 260 -17.00 -4.91 0.87
CA PRO A 260 -15.73 -4.80 1.55
C PRO A 260 -14.57 -4.73 0.55
N ALA A 261 -13.51 -4.03 0.94
CA ALA A 261 -12.29 -3.93 0.17
C ALA A 261 -11.49 -5.25 0.20
N PRO A 262 -10.64 -5.51 -0.80
CA PRO A 262 -9.75 -6.67 -0.84
C PRO A 262 -8.84 -6.75 0.38
N PRO A 263 -8.28 -7.92 0.70
CA PRO A 263 -7.22 -8.03 1.71
C PRO A 263 -6.02 -7.18 1.30
N PHE A 264 -5.16 -6.86 2.25
CA PHE A 264 -4.01 -6.00 2.01
C PHE A 264 -3.00 -6.60 1.02
N ILE A 265 -2.52 -5.72 0.15
CA ILE A 265 -1.25 -5.82 -0.54
C ILE A 265 -0.28 -4.82 0.10
N THR A 266 0.99 -4.84 -0.26
CA THR A 266 2.00 -3.96 0.34
C THR A 266 1.60 -2.48 0.28
N SER A 267 1.15 -1.99 -0.87
CA SER A 267 0.77 -0.57 -1.06
C SER A 267 -0.42 -0.17 -0.20
N THR A 268 -1.48 -0.98 -0.17
CA THR A 268 -2.69 -0.67 0.61
C THR A 268 -2.46 -0.79 2.11
N MET A 269 -1.62 -1.73 2.55
CA MET A 269 -1.18 -1.80 3.94
C MET A 269 -0.40 -0.55 4.36
N GLN A 270 0.54 -0.11 3.55
CA GLN A 270 1.31 1.12 3.82
C GLN A 270 0.41 2.36 3.88
N GLN A 271 -0.56 2.47 2.97
CA GLN A 271 -1.51 3.58 2.93
C GLN A 271 -2.37 3.64 4.20
N GLU A 272 -3.00 2.53 4.57
CA GLU A 272 -3.87 2.47 5.74
C GLU A 272 -3.10 2.60 7.06
N ALA A 273 -1.89 2.04 7.13
CA ALA A 273 -1.01 2.24 8.29
C ALA A 273 -0.60 3.70 8.46
N ALA A 274 -0.33 4.41 7.36
CA ALA A 274 -0.04 5.84 7.41
C ALA A 274 -1.26 6.65 7.88
N ARG A 275 -2.44 6.38 7.33
CA ARG A 275 -3.68 7.11 7.68
C ARG A 275 -4.14 6.85 9.10
N LYS A 276 -4.28 5.57 9.48
CA LYS A 276 -4.87 5.15 10.76
C LYS A 276 -3.88 5.12 11.92
N LEU A 277 -2.63 4.76 11.67
CA LEU A 277 -1.62 4.57 12.71
C LEU A 277 -0.55 5.67 12.73
N GLY A 278 -0.48 6.49 11.69
CA GLY A 278 0.57 7.49 11.52
C GLY A 278 1.96 6.87 11.28
N PHE A 279 2.02 5.65 10.77
CA PHE A 279 3.29 4.97 10.49
C PHE A 279 3.83 5.38 9.12
N SER A 280 5.14 5.64 9.05
CA SER A 280 5.81 5.76 7.75
C SER A 280 5.82 4.42 7.01
N ALA A 281 5.98 4.47 5.70
CA ALA A 281 6.13 3.26 4.89
C ALA A 281 7.28 2.37 5.38
N SER A 282 8.42 2.96 5.73
CA SER A 282 9.58 2.24 6.30
C SER A 282 9.27 1.58 7.64
N LYS A 283 8.61 2.32 8.55
CA LYS A 283 8.19 1.76 9.85
C LYS A 283 7.20 0.63 9.67
N THR A 284 6.22 0.78 8.79
CA THR A 284 5.24 -0.25 8.47
C THR A 284 5.92 -1.53 7.99
N MET A 285 6.87 -1.42 7.05
CA MET A 285 7.60 -2.58 6.54
C MET A 285 8.49 -3.23 7.58
N GLN A 286 9.15 -2.45 8.44
CA GLN A 286 9.96 -2.98 9.54
C GLN A 286 9.12 -3.81 10.52
N ILE A 287 7.96 -3.31 10.90
CA ILE A 287 7.05 -4.02 11.83
C ILE A 287 6.44 -5.25 11.14
N ALA A 288 6.03 -5.13 9.88
CA ALA A 288 5.52 -6.26 9.11
C ALA A 288 6.57 -7.38 8.98
N GLN A 289 7.84 -7.04 8.77
CA GLN A 289 8.95 -8.00 8.76
C GLN A 289 9.07 -8.74 10.09
N GLN A 290 8.97 -8.04 11.22
CA GLN A 290 9.00 -8.66 12.54
C GLN A 290 7.83 -9.64 12.74
N LEU A 291 6.63 -9.26 12.34
CA LEU A 291 5.43 -10.10 12.43
C LEU A 291 5.53 -11.34 11.51
N TYR A 292 6.14 -11.20 10.34
CA TYR A 292 6.37 -12.31 9.42
C TYR A 292 7.43 -13.28 9.93
N GLU A 293 8.60 -12.78 10.37
CA GLU A 293 9.74 -13.62 10.78
C GLU A 293 9.50 -14.41 12.06
N GLY A 294 8.62 -13.91 12.91
CA GLY A 294 8.18 -14.60 14.10
C GLY A 294 8.27 -13.79 15.38
N VAL A 295 7.26 -13.95 16.20
CA VAL A 295 7.15 -13.39 17.54
C VAL A 295 7.03 -14.53 18.54
N ASN A 296 7.67 -14.38 19.71
CA ASN A 296 7.59 -15.38 20.76
C ASN A 296 6.22 -15.31 21.46
N LEU A 297 5.46 -16.39 21.38
CA LEU A 297 4.15 -16.56 21.97
C LEU A 297 4.18 -17.37 23.28
N GLY A 298 5.27 -17.29 24.04
CA GLY A 298 5.41 -18.02 25.29
C GLY A 298 5.59 -19.52 25.07
N GLU A 299 4.70 -20.34 25.59
CA GLU A 299 4.76 -21.81 25.48
C GLU A 299 4.68 -22.32 24.04
N GLU A 300 3.96 -21.64 23.17
CA GLU A 300 3.90 -21.96 21.73
C GLU A 300 5.22 -21.70 21.00
N GLY A 301 6.11 -20.89 21.60
CA GLY A 301 7.39 -20.51 21.02
C GLY A 301 7.28 -19.39 19.98
N ALA A 302 8.34 -19.20 19.20
CA ALA A 302 8.36 -18.19 18.15
C ALA A 302 7.57 -18.68 16.92
N MET A 303 6.75 -17.79 16.34
CA MET A 303 5.87 -18.09 15.23
C MET A 303 5.65 -16.86 14.35
N GLY A 304 5.61 -17.03 13.03
CA GLY A 304 5.17 -16.00 12.09
C GLY A 304 3.68 -15.72 12.25
N LEU A 305 3.32 -14.46 12.36
CA LEU A 305 1.94 -14.04 12.62
C LEU A 305 1.20 -13.56 11.38
N ILE A 306 1.93 -13.15 10.35
CA ILE A 306 1.37 -12.74 9.05
C ILE A 306 2.07 -13.47 7.91
N THR A 307 1.41 -13.51 6.75
CA THR A 307 2.00 -13.95 5.49
C THR A 307 3.03 -12.92 5.00
N TYR A 308 3.80 -13.29 3.98
CA TYR A 308 4.84 -12.44 3.43
C TYR A 308 4.28 -11.08 3.01
N MET A 309 4.92 -9.99 3.47
CA MET A 309 4.38 -8.63 3.38
C MET A 309 4.75 -7.89 2.10
N ARG A 310 5.65 -8.42 1.27
CA ARG A 310 5.95 -7.85 -0.06
C ARG A 310 5.16 -8.61 -1.12
N THR A 311 3.97 -8.14 -1.41
CA THR A 311 3.04 -8.75 -2.35
C THR A 311 2.14 -7.72 -3.01
N ASP A 312 1.77 -7.96 -4.24
CA ASP A 312 0.73 -7.26 -4.98
C ASP A 312 -0.49 -8.16 -5.27
N SER A 313 -0.49 -9.38 -4.71
CA SER A 313 -1.60 -10.33 -4.83
C SER A 313 -2.68 -10.10 -3.75
N VAL A 314 -3.94 -10.12 -4.17
CA VAL A 314 -5.12 -10.10 -3.28
C VAL A 314 -5.71 -11.49 -3.07
N THR A 315 -5.03 -12.53 -3.50
CA THR A 315 -5.49 -13.92 -3.38
C THR A 315 -5.31 -14.42 -1.95
N LEU A 316 -6.27 -15.18 -1.45
CA LEU A 316 -6.19 -15.89 -0.17
C LEU A 316 -6.19 -17.39 -0.40
N ALA A 317 -5.38 -18.13 0.35
CA ALA A 317 -5.35 -19.58 0.31
C ALA A 317 -6.71 -20.18 0.72
N SER A 318 -7.08 -21.32 0.13
CA SER A 318 -8.37 -21.98 0.39
C SER A 318 -8.58 -22.30 1.86
N GLU A 319 -7.52 -22.78 2.55
CA GLU A 319 -7.56 -23.09 3.98
C GLU A 319 -7.79 -21.84 4.82
N ALA A 320 -7.16 -20.71 4.43
CA ALA A 320 -7.36 -19.43 5.11
C ALA A 320 -8.79 -18.91 4.92
N LEU A 321 -9.36 -19.04 3.72
CA LEU A 321 -10.75 -18.65 3.45
C LEU A 321 -11.73 -19.44 4.32
N GLN A 322 -11.53 -20.75 4.47
CA GLN A 322 -12.37 -21.60 5.34
C GLN A 322 -12.27 -21.16 6.80
N GLU A 323 -11.06 -20.96 7.30
CA GLU A 323 -10.81 -20.53 8.68
C GLU A 323 -11.42 -19.16 8.98
N ILE A 324 -11.28 -18.20 8.05
CA ILE A 324 -11.86 -16.85 8.18
C ILE A 324 -13.39 -16.92 8.24
N ARG A 325 -14.01 -17.70 7.37
CA ARG A 325 -15.47 -17.86 7.36
C ARG A 325 -15.97 -18.48 8.66
N GLN A 326 -15.29 -19.51 9.16
CA GLN A 326 -15.61 -20.11 10.45
C GLN A 326 -15.50 -19.09 11.59
N LEU A 327 -14.44 -18.28 11.64
CA LEU A 327 -14.29 -17.22 12.63
C LEU A 327 -15.43 -16.19 12.57
N ILE A 328 -15.84 -15.80 11.36
CA ILE A 328 -16.93 -14.84 11.17
C ILE A 328 -18.23 -15.42 11.73
N GLU A 329 -18.52 -16.69 11.43
CA GLU A 329 -19.69 -17.39 11.97
C GLU A 329 -19.69 -17.43 13.49
N GLU A 330 -18.57 -17.82 14.10
CA GLU A 330 -18.45 -17.96 15.56
C GLU A 330 -18.47 -16.61 16.31
N LYS A 331 -17.82 -15.59 15.77
CA LYS A 331 -17.63 -14.31 16.46
C LYS A 331 -18.68 -13.25 16.10
N TYR A 332 -19.18 -13.26 14.87
CA TYR A 332 -20.07 -12.22 14.34
C TYR A 332 -21.45 -12.73 13.90
N GLY A 333 -21.65 -14.04 13.92
CA GLY A 333 -22.91 -14.68 13.54
C GLY A 333 -22.97 -15.12 12.07
N GLN A 334 -23.75 -16.16 11.80
CA GLN A 334 -23.96 -16.75 10.49
C GLN A 334 -24.50 -15.73 9.45
N GLU A 335 -25.27 -14.77 9.90
CA GLU A 335 -25.85 -13.72 9.06
C GLU A 335 -24.81 -12.76 8.46
N ASN A 336 -23.57 -12.76 9.00
CA ASN A 336 -22.45 -11.97 8.51
C ASN A 336 -21.54 -12.75 7.56
N VAL A 337 -21.81 -14.04 7.33
CA VAL A 337 -21.09 -14.88 6.37
C VAL A 337 -21.82 -14.84 5.03
N PRO A 338 -21.19 -14.34 3.94
CA PRO A 338 -21.81 -14.34 2.62
C PRO A 338 -22.05 -15.77 2.14
N GLU A 339 -23.11 -15.97 1.37
CA GLU A 339 -23.46 -17.28 0.77
C GLU A 339 -22.27 -17.87 -0.02
N GLN A 340 -21.64 -17.03 -0.83
CA GLN A 340 -20.49 -17.40 -1.63
C GLN A 340 -19.21 -16.75 -1.06
N THR A 341 -18.12 -17.48 -1.07
CA THR A 341 -16.81 -16.97 -0.73
C THR A 341 -16.45 -15.82 -1.65
N ARG A 342 -16.03 -14.68 -1.09
CA ARG A 342 -15.58 -13.53 -1.88
C ARG A 342 -14.22 -13.80 -2.48
N ILE A 343 -14.14 -13.73 -3.80
CA ILE A 343 -12.91 -13.88 -4.56
C ILE A 343 -12.54 -12.53 -5.16
N TYR A 344 -11.34 -12.06 -4.86
CA TYR A 344 -10.80 -10.83 -5.40
C TYR A 344 -9.80 -11.15 -6.52
N LYS A 345 -9.85 -10.34 -7.59
CA LYS A 345 -8.92 -10.47 -8.72
C LYS A 345 -7.78 -9.47 -8.53
N THR A 346 -6.57 -9.94 -8.65
CA THR A 346 -5.37 -9.09 -8.68
C THR A 346 -5.42 -8.22 -9.93
N LYS A 347 -5.28 -6.90 -9.76
CA LYS A 347 -5.28 -5.93 -10.86
C LYS A 347 -3.94 -5.93 -11.60
N SER A 348 -2.85 -6.20 -10.89
CA SER A 348 -1.52 -6.29 -11.48
C SER A 348 -1.46 -7.48 -12.44
N LYS A 349 -1.08 -7.23 -13.69
CA LYS A 349 -0.73 -8.29 -14.66
C LYS A 349 0.50 -9.08 -14.19
N ASN A 350 1.19 -8.57 -13.23
CA ASN A 350 2.54 -8.90 -12.82
C ASN A 350 2.62 -9.34 -11.36
N ALA A 351 1.56 -9.95 -10.80
CA ALA A 351 1.58 -10.54 -9.46
C ALA A 351 2.67 -11.61 -9.37
N GLN A 352 3.89 -11.22 -8.96
CA GLN A 352 5.08 -12.01 -9.25
C GLN A 352 5.71 -12.71 -8.08
N GLU A 353 5.69 -12.10 -6.93
CA GLU A 353 6.65 -12.47 -5.89
C GLU A 353 5.97 -13.23 -4.76
N ALA A 354 4.70 -12.96 -4.49
CA ALA A 354 3.93 -13.75 -3.55
C ALA A 354 2.55 -14.04 -4.13
N HIS A 355 2.16 -15.30 -4.11
CA HIS A 355 0.86 -15.73 -4.63
C HIS A 355 -0.30 -15.48 -3.68
N GLU A 356 -0.07 -14.83 -2.54
CA GLU A 356 -1.04 -14.59 -1.49
C GLU A 356 -0.98 -13.16 -0.95
N ALA A 357 -2.16 -12.66 -0.50
CA ALA A 357 -2.29 -11.37 0.18
C ALA A 357 -1.65 -11.37 1.57
N ILE A 358 -1.52 -10.19 2.17
CA ILE A 358 -1.07 -10.04 3.56
C ILE A 358 -2.25 -10.35 4.48
N ARG A 359 -2.12 -11.39 5.28
CA ARG A 359 -3.13 -11.87 6.23
C ARG A 359 -2.50 -12.45 7.48
N PRO A 360 -3.25 -12.60 8.58
CA PRO A 360 -2.81 -13.42 9.72
C PRO A 360 -2.55 -14.87 9.29
N THR A 361 -1.55 -15.50 9.88
CA THR A 361 -1.28 -16.95 9.66
C THR A 361 -2.37 -17.84 10.24
N SER A 362 -3.12 -17.34 11.23
CA SER A 362 -4.38 -17.90 11.71
C SER A 362 -5.36 -16.80 12.08
N ALA A 363 -6.58 -16.87 11.56
CA ALA A 363 -7.66 -15.94 11.88
C ALA A 363 -8.07 -16.00 13.36
N PHE A 364 -7.95 -17.15 13.99
CA PHE A 364 -8.27 -17.37 15.41
C PHE A 364 -7.25 -16.76 16.37
N ARG A 365 -6.09 -16.31 15.91
CA ARG A 365 -5.18 -15.46 16.68
C ARG A 365 -5.67 -14.02 16.65
N THR A 366 -6.70 -13.75 17.43
CA THR A 366 -7.28 -12.41 17.52
C THR A 366 -6.30 -11.41 18.15
N PRO A 367 -6.44 -10.11 17.86
CA PRO A 367 -5.61 -9.08 18.49
C PRO A 367 -5.64 -9.13 20.02
N GLU A 368 -6.80 -9.47 20.62
CA GLU A 368 -6.98 -9.62 22.06
C GLU A 368 -6.07 -10.72 22.63
N ASN A 369 -6.00 -11.87 21.95
CA ASN A 369 -5.17 -13.00 22.36
C ASN A 369 -3.68 -12.70 22.28
N LEU A 370 -3.28 -11.83 21.34
CA LEU A 370 -1.87 -11.48 21.11
C LEU A 370 -1.39 -10.27 21.91
N LYS A 371 -2.29 -9.54 22.55
CA LYS A 371 -1.96 -8.30 23.27
C LYS A 371 -0.81 -8.44 24.28
N LYS A 372 -0.70 -9.57 24.95
CA LYS A 372 0.36 -9.83 25.95
C LYS A 372 1.73 -10.17 25.34
N TYR A 373 1.79 -10.49 24.04
CA TYR A 373 3.01 -10.91 23.36
C TYR A 373 3.58 -9.85 22.42
N LEU A 374 2.74 -8.93 21.95
CA LEU A 374 3.10 -7.89 21.00
C LEU A 374 3.38 -6.55 21.69
N ASN A 375 4.39 -5.84 21.21
CA ASN A 375 4.52 -4.44 21.59
C ASN A 375 3.41 -3.58 20.95
N SER A 376 3.29 -2.32 21.38
CA SER A 376 2.22 -1.44 20.93
C SER A 376 2.14 -1.29 19.40
N ASP A 377 3.28 -1.10 18.73
CA ASP A 377 3.33 -0.89 17.28
C ASP A 377 3.01 -2.18 16.52
N GLN A 378 3.54 -3.31 16.97
CA GLN A 378 3.22 -4.63 16.42
C GLN A 378 1.73 -4.95 16.57
N LEU A 379 1.14 -4.68 17.73
CA LEU A 379 -0.28 -4.91 17.97
C LEU A 379 -1.16 -4.04 17.08
N LYS A 380 -0.82 -2.76 16.92
CA LYS A 380 -1.55 -1.85 16.03
C LYS A 380 -1.55 -2.34 14.58
N LEU A 381 -0.40 -2.70 14.03
CA LEU A 381 -0.31 -3.18 12.65
C LEU A 381 -0.97 -4.54 12.48
N TYR A 382 -0.76 -5.48 13.40
CA TYR A 382 -1.43 -6.77 13.37
C TYR A 382 -2.96 -6.63 13.42
N THR A 383 -3.47 -5.77 14.29
CA THR A 383 -4.91 -5.49 14.42
C THR A 383 -5.47 -4.94 13.10
N LEU A 384 -4.75 -4.03 12.46
CA LEU A 384 -5.14 -3.47 11.16
C LEU A 384 -5.23 -4.56 10.08
N ILE A 385 -4.22 -5.41 9.99
CA ILE A 385 -4.17 -6.54 9.03
C ILE A 385 -5.28 -7.54 9.32
N TRP A 386 -5.47 -7.91 10.58
CA TRP A 386 -6.49 -8.86 11.01
C TRP A 386 -7.90 -8.36 10.65
N LYS A 387 -8.23 -7.13 11.05
CA LYS A 387 -9.54 -6.51 10.76
C LYS A 387 -9.82 -6.44 9.27
N ARG A 388 -8.86 -6.02 8.46
CA ARG A 388 -8.99 -5.95 7.00
C ARG A 388 -9.25 -7.33 6.39
N THR A 389 -8.54 -8.34 6.86
CA THR A 389 -8.68 -9.72 6.40
C THR A 389 -10.05 -10.29 6.73
N ILE A 390 -10.51 -10.14 7.97
CA ILE A 390 -11.84 -10.62 8.37
C ILE A 390 -12.93 -9.89 7.59
N ALA A 391 -12.88 -8.57 7.54
CA ALA A 391 -13.86 -7.73 6.85
C ALA A 391 -13.98 -8.08 5.37
N CYS A 392 -12.88 -8.44 4.70
CA CYS A 392 -12.91 -8.77 3.26
C CYS A 392 -13.75 -10.00 2.93
N GLN A 393 -14.06 -10.87 3.91
CA GLN A 393 -14.87 -12.07 3.74
C GLN A 393 -16.25 -11.97 4.40
N MET A 394 -16.65 -10.78 4.88
CA MET A 394 -17.97 -10.54 5.44
C MET A 394 -18.98 -10.08 4.38
N ILE A 395 -20.26 -10.07 4.75
CA ILE A 395 -21.30 -9.52 3.90
C ILE A 395 -21.10 -8.03 3.65
N GLU A 396 -21.68 -7.54 2.56
CA GLU A 396 -21.75 -6.12 2.26
C GLU A 396 -22.52 -5.34 3.34
N ALA A 397 -22.18 -4.07 3.49
CA ALA A 397 -23.01 -3.12 4.23
C ALA A 397 -24.19 -2.68 3.37
N THR A 398 -25.37 -2.60 3.97
CA THR A 398 -26.57 -2.08 3.34
C THR A 398 -26.88 -0.70 3.90
N LEU A 399 -26.97 0.30 3.02
CA LEU A 399 -27.29 1.67 3.35
C LEU A 399 -28.61 2.06 2.68
N HIS A 400 -29.48 2.74 3.41
CA HIS A 400 -30.60 3.45 2.83
C HIS A 400 -30.20 4.91 2.60
N THR A 401 -30.23 5.38 1.37
CA THR A 401 -30.03 6.77 1.00
C THR A 401 -31.38 7.41 0.67
N VAL A 402 -31.58 8.61 1.18
CA VAL A 402 -32.79 9.39 0.96
C VAL A 402 -32.40 10.75 0.37
N ALA A 403 -32.96 11.12 -0.76
CA ALA A 403 -32.87 12.46 -1.33
C ALA A 403 -34.26 13.09 -1.33
N VAL A 404 -34.37 14.26 -0.72
CA VAL A 404 -35.62 15.00 -0.59
C VAL A 404 -35.47 16.34 -1.31
N ASP A 405 -36.35 16.58 -2.27
CA ASP A 405 -36.46 17.88 -2.94
C ASP A 405 -37.57 18.71 -2.25
N LEU A 406 -37.16 19.89 -1.77
CA LEU A 406 -37.98 20.84 -1.05
C LEU A 406 -38.21 22.06 -1.94
N LYS A 407 -39.44 22.42 -2.21
CA LYS A 407 -39.81 23.47 -3.17
C LYS A 407 -40.30 24.74 -2.48
N ALA A 408 -39.76 25.86 -2.89
CA ALA A 408 -40.32 27.20 -2.78
C ALA A 408 -40.91 27.62 -4.13
N PRO A 409 -41.73 28.71 -4.22
CA PRO A 409 -42.27 29.16 -5.50
C PRO A 409 -41.25 29.39 -6.61
N ASN A 410 -40.03 29.81 -6.25
CA ASN A 410 -38.96 30.17 -7.19
C ASN A 410 -37.67 29.33 -7.02
N ALA A 411 -37.69 28.29 -6.18
CA ALA A 411 -36.47 27.56 -5.85
C ALA A 411 -36.75 26.10 -5.47
N ILE A 412 -35.76 25.22 -5.69
CA ILE A 412 -35.73 23.85 -5.21
C ILE A 412 -34.46 23.61 -4.41
N PHE A 413 -34.64 23.14 -3.20
CA PHE A 413 -33.55 22.69 -2.32
C PHE A 413 -33.52 21.16 -2.27
N ARG A 414 -32.34 20.59 -2.05
CA ARG A 414 -32.15 19.14 -1.85
C ARG A 414 -31.49 18.85 -0.53
N ALA A 415 -32.09 18.01 0.28
CA ALA A 415 -31.53 17.40 1.45
C ALA A 415 -31.19 15.93 1.13
N ASN A 416 -30.00 15.51 1.55
CA ASN A 416 -29.56 14.12 1.41
C ASN A 416 -29.34 13.52 2.79
N GLY A 417 -29.80 12.28 2.98
CA GLY A 417 -29.57 11.50 4.16
C GLY A 417 -29.10 10.09 3.81
N SER A 418 -28.36 9.49 4.73
CA SER A 418 -27.92 8.10 4.60
C SER A 418 -27.98 7.44 5.97
N THR A 419 -28.46 6.20 6.01
CA THR A 419 -28.51 5.40 7.24
C THR A 419 -27.97 4.01 6.94
N ILE A 420 -27.07 3.52 7.80
CA ILE A 420 -26.59 2.14 7.73
C ILE A 420 -27.67 1.25 8.33
N VAL A 421 -28.29 0.39 7.50
CA VAL A 421 -29.34 -0.56 7.91
C VAL A 421 -28.74 -1.87 8.38
N LYS A 422 -27.77 -2.37 7.62
CA LYS A 422 -26.97 -3.54 7.99
C LYS A 422 -25.50 -3.16 7.89
N PRO A 423 -24.75 -3.15 8.99
CA PRO A 423 -23.35 -2.73 8.97
C PRO A 423 -22.46 -3.71 8.20
N GLY A 424 -22.75 -5.02 8.23
CA GLY A 424 -21.92 -6.02 7.57
C GLY A 424 -20.44 -5.85 7.96
N PHE A 425 -19.57 -5.82 6.98
CA PHE A 425 -18.11 -5.66 7.20
C PHE A 425 -17.72 -4.36 7.93
N ILE A 426 -18.52 -3.30 7.84
CA ILE A 426 -18.20 -2.00 8.49
C ILE A 426 -18.12 -2.15 10.01
N SER A 427 -18.82 -3.12 10.60
CA SER A 427 -18.72 -3.40 12.04
C SER A 427 -17.30 -3.81 12.48
N VAL A 428 -16.47 -4.29 11.56
CA VAL A 428 -15.11 -4.75 11.83
C VAL A 428 -14.07 -3.77 11.29
N TYR A 429 -14.27 -3.28 10.05
CA TYR A 429 -13.30 -2.46 9.35
C TYR A 429 -13.94 -1.51 8.34
N GLN A 430 -13.47 -0.26 8.35
CA GLN A 430 -13.79 0.74 7.36
C GLN A 430 -12.50 1.42 6.89
N GLU A 431 -12.36 1.60 5.57
CA GLU A 431 -11.22 2.33 5.00
C GLU A 431 -11.28 3.81 5.36
N THR A 432 -10.09 4.43 5.43
CA THR A 432 -9.93 5.88 5.53
C THR A 432 -9.50 6.47 4.19
N PHE A 433 -9.84 7.74 3.97
CA PHE A 433 -9.51 8.45 2.75
C PHE A 433 -8.69 9.71 3.06
N ASP A 434 -7.84 10.13 2.12
CA ASP A 434 -7.09 11.39 2.23
C ASP A 434 -7.97 12.62 1.88
N ASP A 435 -9.12 12.38 1.25
CA ASP A 435 -10.06 13.40 0.81
C ASP A 435 -11.22 13.52 1.80
N LYS A 436 -11.34 14.68 2.45
CA LYS A 436 -12.43 15.00 3.39
C LYS A 436 -13.82 14.85 2.78
N LYS A 437 -13.98 15.16 1.48
CA LYS A 437 -15.27 14.99 0.80
C LYS A 437 -15.73 13.54 0.75
N LYS A 438 -14.79 12.60 0.62
CA LYS A 438 -15.11 11.16 0.66
C LYS A 438 -15.39 10.65 2.07
N GLU A 439 -14.78 11.27 3.09
CA GLU A 439 -15.11 10.98 4.49
C GLU A 439 -16.52 11.47 4.84
N GLU A 440 -16.89 12.69 4.42
CA GLU A 440 -18.22 13.26 4.66
C GLU A 440 -19.34 12.46 3.96
N GLU A 441 -19.09 11.88 2.79
CA GLU A 441 -20.03 10.95 2.13
C GLU A 441 -20.19 9.62 2.89
N SER A 442 -19.26 9.28 3.76
CA SER A 442 -19.30 8.06 4.59
C SER A 442 -20.07 8.27 5.90
N ASP A 443 -20.23 9.51 6.34
CA ASP A 443 -20.98 9.83 7.55
C ASP A 443 -22.48 9.74 7.31
N SER A 444 -23.14 8.94 8.14
CA SER A 444 -24.59 8.76 8.08
C SER A 444 -25.30 9.98 8.71
N LYS A 445 -25.78 10.89 7.85
CA LYS A 445 -26.70 11.94 8.27
C LYS A 445 -28.14 11.41 8.15
N MET A 446 -28.80 11.24 9.27
CA MET A 446 -30.23 10.88 9.27
C MET A 446 -31.07 12.10 8.96
N LEU A 447 -31.98 11.98 7.98
CA LEU A 447 -33.07 12.94 7.79
C LEU A 447 -34.29 12.51 8.62
N PRO A 448 -35.08 13.47 9.11
CA PRO A 448 -36.40 13.14 9.66
C PRO A 448 -37.29 12.44 8.61
N PRO A 449 -38.28 11.66 9.01
CA PRO A 449 -39.26 11.10 8.08
C PRO A 449 -39.99 12.23 7.36
N LEU A 450 -39.91 12.25 6.04
CA LEU A 450 -40.54 13.26 5.19
C LEU A 450 -41.39 12.57 4.11
N GLU A 451 -42.57 13.13 3.85
CA GLU A 451 -43.50 12.64 2.84
C GLU A 451 -43.79 13.73 1.81
N GLU A 452 -44.05 13.33 0.56
CA GLU A 452 -44.42 14.25 -0.52
C GLU A 452 -45.68 15.03 -0.16
N GLY A 453 -45.67 16.34 -0.42
CA GLY A 453 -46.76 17.26 -0.05
C GLY A 453 -46.66 17.82 1.38
N GLN A 454 -45.80 17.29 2.23
CA GLN A 454 -45.59 17.80 3.58
C GLN A 454 -44.95 19.19 3.55
N THR A 455 -45.40 20.06 4.46
CA THR A 455 -44.80 21.38 4.68
C THR A 455 -43.71 21.27 5.76
N VAL A 456 -42.57 21.88 5.49
CA VAL A 456 -41.39 21.92 6.38
C VAL A 456 -41.14 23.38 6.75
N ASP A 457 -40.93 23.62 8.02
CA ASP A 457 -40.55 24.94 8.54
C ASP A 457 -39.09 25.25 8.26
N VAL A 458 -38.82 26.47 7.86
CA VAL A 458 -37.48 26.99 7.56
C VAL A 458 -37.15 28.06 8.60
N ASN A 459 -36.09 27.81 9.35
CA ASN A 459 -35.61 28.78 10.33
C ASN A 459 -34.89 29.93 9.64
N GLU A 460 -34.00 29.60 8.72
CA GLU A 460 -33.18 30.58 8.03
C GLU A 460 -32.74 30.04 6.65
N ILE A 461 -32.63 30.91 5.67
CA ILE A 461 -31.95 30.68 4.41
C ILE A 461 -30.61 31.41 4.45
N LYS A 462 -29.51 30.65 4.31
CA LYS A 462 -28.14 31.12 4.46
C LYS A 462 -27.43 31.13 3.11
N SER A 463 -26.56 32.10 2.92
CA SER A 463 -25.56 32.09 1.84
C SER A 463 -24.19 31.81 2.43
N GLU A 464 -23.45 30.89 1.86
CA GLU A 464 -22.12 30.49 2.30
C GLU A 464 -21.10 30.75 1.20
N GLN A 465 -20.03 31.45 1.58
CA GLN A 465 -18.91 31.71 0.69
C GLN A 465 -17.92 30.53 0.67
N HIS A 466 -17.47 30.19 -0.51
CA HIS A 466 -16.48 29.15 -0.72
C HIS A 466 -15.42 29.60 -1.72
N PHE A 467 -14.25 29.01 -1.60
CA PHE A 467 -13.18 29.17 -2.56
C PHE A 467 -12.71 27.78 -3.00
N THR A 468 -12.39 27.64 -4.28
CA THR A 468 -11.75 26.41 -4.74
C THR A 468 -10.39 26.25 -4.08
N GLU A 469 -10.04 25.03 -3.70
CA GLU A 469 -8.78 24.70 -3.04
C GLU A 469 -7.81 24.07 -4.04
N SER A 470 -6.53 24.37 -3.89
CA SER A 470 -5.47 23.68 -4.66
C SER A 470 -5.44 22.19 -4.34
N PRO A 471 -4.91 21.36 -5.25
CA PRO A 471 -4.71 19.96 -4.92
C PRO A 471 -3.80 19.85 -3.69
N PRO A 472 -4.08 18.91 -2.77
CA PRO A 472 -3.29 18.77 -1.56
C PRO A 472 -1.90 18.22 -1.86
N ARG A 473 -0.90 18.60 -1.05
CA ARG A 473 0.41 17.96 -1.08
C ARG A 473 0.29 16.49 -0.74
N TYR A 474 1.20 15.69 -1.27
CA TYR A 474 1.24 14.26 -0.98
C TYR A 474 1.53 13.99 0.49
N THR A 475 0.80 13.05 1.08
CA THR A 475 1.16 12.32 2.30
C THR A 475 1.94 11.07 1.93
N GLU A 476 2.48 10.34 2.91
CA GLU A 476 3.05 9.02 2.61
C GLU A 476 2.02 8.10 1.95
N ALA A 477 0.79 8.09 2.44
CA ALA A 477 -0.29 7.28 1.88
C ALA A 477 -0.61 7.65 0.43
N SER A 478 -0.85 8.94 0.15
CA SER A 478 -1.19 9.39 -1.20
C SER A 478 -0.02 9.29 -2.19
N LEU A 479 1.23 9.40 -1.71
CA LEU A 479 2.40 9.18 -2.55
C LEU A 479 2.56 7.70 -2.92
N VAL A 480 2.43 6.78 -1.98
CA VAL A 480 2.45 5.33 -2.26
C VAL A 480 1.36 4.98 -3.27
N LYS A 481 0.14 5.52 -3.08
CA LYS A 481 -0.96 5.32 -4.02
C LYS A 481 -0.61 5.84 -5.43
N ALA A 482 -0.05 7.04 -5.54
CA ALA A 482 0.37 7.61 -6.82
C ALA A 482 1.47 6.78 -7.49
N LEU A 483 2.48 6.33 -6.74
CA LEU A 483 3.52 5.43 -7.27
C LEU A 483 2.93 4.14 -7.84
N GLU A 484 1.99 3.53 -7.13
CA GLU A 484 1.27 2.34 -7.61
C GLU A 484 0.44 2.64 -8.88
N GLU A 485 -0.31 3.75 -8.90
CA GLU A 485 -1.15 4.14 -10.03
C GLU A 485 -0.34 4.45 -11.31
N TYR A 486 0.88 4.97 -11.15
CA TYR A 486 1.81 5.22 -12.25
C TYR A 486 2.74 4.04 -12.57
N ASP A 487 2.57 2.90 -11.91
CA ASP A 487 3.45 1.72 -12.02
C ASP A 487 4.94 2.02 -11.73
N ILE A 488 5.22 3.01 -10.87
CA ILE A 488 6.56 3.40 -10.43
C ILE A 488 6.93 2.64 -9.16
N GLY A 489 7.97 1.82 -9.26
CA GLY A 489 8.37 0.96 -8.14
C GLY A 489 7.52 -0.31 -8.03
N ARG A 490 7.83 -1.10 -7.00
CA ARG A 490 7.16 -2.38 -6.70
C ARG A 490 7.07 -2.53 -5.16
N PRO A 491 6.38 -3.56 -4.64
CA PRO A 491 6.27 -3.79 -3.19
C PRO A 491 7.58 -3.71 -2.41
N SER A 492 8.69 -4.13 -3.02
CA SER A 492 10.02 -4.08 -2.42
C SER A 492 10.64 -2.67 -2.37
N THR A 493 10.12 -1.69 -3.12
CA THR A 493 10.81 -0.39 -3.32
C THR A 493 10.06 0.83 -2.83
N TYR A 494 8.75 0.79 -2.60
CA TYR A 494 7.98 1.99 -2.17
C TYR A 494 8.59 2.68 -0.95
N ALA A 495 8.87 1.92 0.12
CA ALA A 495 9.45 2.47 1.34
C ALA A 495 10.86 3.05 1.12
N SER A 496 11.68 2.40 0.30
CA SER A 496 13.05 2.85 0.00
C SER A 496 13.08 4.10 -0.86
N ILE A 497 12.13 4.26 -1.79
CA ILE A 497 11.97 5.48 -2.60
C ILE A 497 11.74 6.67 -1.68
N ILE A 498 10.75 6.58 -0.79
CA ILE A 498 10.39 7.65 0.15
C ILE A 498 11.56 7.95 1.09
N ALA A 499 12.20 6.92 1.64
CA ALA A 499 13.36 7.09 2.51
C ALA A 499 14.52 7.81 1.79
N THR A 500 14.77 7.48 0.53
CA THR A 500 15.81 8.13 -0.27
C THR A 500 15.53 9.61 -0.48
N LEU A 501 14.30 9.98 -0.85
CA LEU A 501 13.91 11.38 -1.04
C LEU A 501 14.13 12.22 0.23
N LYS A 502 13.79 11.67 1.39
CA LYS A 502 14.00 12.31 2.70
C LYS A 502 15.49 12.39 3.07
N ASN A 503 16.23 11.29 2.93
CA ASN A 503 17.66 11.23 3.28
C ASN A 503 18.53 12.14 2.41
N ARG A 504 18.17 12.30 1.14
CA ARG A 504 18.85 13.21 0.21
C ARG A 504 18.44 14.67 0.38
N LYS A 505 17.51 14.95 1.29
CA LYS A 505 16.96 16.31 1.49
C LYS A 505 16.31 16.89 0.24
N TYR A 506 15.73 16.04 -0.60
CA TYR A 506 14.95 16.47 -1.77
C TYR A 506 13.56 16.92 -1.39
N VAL A 507 13.06 16.38 -0.28
CA VAL A 507 11.77 16.73 0.30
C VAL A 507 11.90 16.94 1.80
N ASP A 508 11.12 17.87 2.33
CA ASP A 508 10.83 18.02 3.74
C ASP A 508 9.41 17.53 4.04
N VAL A 509 9.12 17.31 5.31
CA VAL A 509 7.80 16.90 5.77
C VAL A 509 7.27 17.95 6.74
N ASP A 510 6.14 18.56 6.39
CA ASP A 510 5.38 19.46 7.25
C ASP A 510 3.94 18.94 7.38
N ASN A 511 3.44 18.84 8.61
CA ASN A 511 2.11 18.32 8.91
C ASN A 511 1.79 17.01 8.16
N LYS A 512 2.75 16.06 8.13
CA LYS A 512 2.70 14.77 7.43
C LYS A 512 2.59 14.89 5.90
N ARG A 513 2.90 16.04 5.32
CA ARG A 513 2.86 16.28 3.87
C ARG A 513 4.25 16.59 3.33
N PHE A 514 4.54 16.08 2.14
CA PHE A 514 5.82 16.31 1.47
C PHE A 514 5.85 17.68 0.80
N ILE A 515 6.93 18.40 1.04
CA ILE A 515 7.26 19.66 0.39
C ILE A 515 8.58 19.49 -0.35
N ALA A 516 8.62 19.83 -1.63
CA ALA A 516 9.87 19.84 -2.37
C ALA A 516 10.79 20.95 -1.85
N THR A 517 12.03 20.60 -1.53
CA THR A 517 13.07 21.57 -1.15
C THR A 517 13.62 22.26 -2.40
N ASP A 518 14.35 23.36 -2.23
CA ASP A 518 15.04 24.03 -3.33
C ASP A 518 16.01 23.08 -4.04
N VAL A 519 16.74 22.26 -3.28
CA VAL A 519 17.63 21.23 -3.83
C VAL A 519 16.86 20.20 -4.65
N GLY A 520 15.72 19.72 -4.13
CA GLY A 520 14.85 18.77 -4.84
C GLY A 520 14.33 19.37 -6.15
N ARG A 521 13.91 20.63 -6.14
CA ARG A 521 13.46 21.37 -7.35
C ARG A 521 14.56 21.54 -8.38
N ILE A 522 15.77 21.90 -7.96
CA ILE A 522 16.92 22.06 -8.86
C ILE A 522 17.30 20.72 -9.49
N VAL A 523 17.38 19.64 -8.70
CA VAL A 523 17.67 18.29 -9.21
C VAL A 523 16.61 17.84 -10.19
N ASN A 524 15.33 18.01 -9.85
CA ASN A 524 14.22 17.65 -10.75
C ASN A 524 14.28 18.44 -12.06
N ARG A 525 14.51 19.76 -11.99
CA ARG A 525 14.61 20.64 -13.16
C ARG A 525 15.76 20.21 -14.07
N PHE A 526 16.93 19.91 -13.49
CA PHE A 526 18.08 19.42 -14.23
C PHE A 526 17.78 18.10 -14.95
N LEU A 527 17.23 17.12 -14.24
CA LEU A 527 16.90 15.81 -14.82
C LEU A 527 15.79 15.90 -15.86
N THR A 528 14.76 16.68 -15.61
CA THR A 528 13.64 16.86 -16.56
C THR A 528 14.08 17.57 -17.84
N HIS A 529 15.03 18.50 -17.74
CA HIS A 529 15.50 19.23 -18.91
C HIS A 529 16.50 18.43 -19.77
N TYR A 530 17.47 17.75 -19.13
CA TYR A 530 18.56 17.09 -19.84
C TYR A 530 18.37 15.58 -20.01
N PHE A 531 17.56 14.97 -19.18
CA PHE A 531 17.38 13.51 -19.09
C PHE A 531 15.89 13.14 -19.04
N THR A 532 15.05 13.81 -19.79
CA THR A 532 13.59 13.72 -19.81
C THR A 532 13.09 12.27 -19.82
N LYS A 533 13.68 11.42 -20.66
CA LYS A 533 13.30 10.01 -20.80
C LYS A 533 13.43 9.24 -19.47
N TYR A 534 14.48 9.53 -18.67
CA TYR A 534 14.77 8.81 -17.43
C TYR A 534 13.88 9.22 -16.24
N VAL A 535 13.14 10.31 -16.37
CA VAL A 535 12.15 10.77 -15.38
C VAL A 535 10.73 10.71 -15.92
N ASP A 536 10.53 10.16 -17.10
CA ASP A 536 9.21 9.92 -17.69
C ASP A 536 8.51 8.75 -16.98
N TYR A 537 7.26 8.96 -16.60
CA TYR A 537 6.49 7.97 -15.87
C TYR A 537 6.22 6.71 -16.69
N GLY A 538 5.83 6.87 -17.95
CA GLY A 538 5.55 5.76 -18.86
C GLY A 538 6.79 4.93 -19.17
N PHE A 539 7.93 5.58 -19.35
CA PHE A 539 9.20 4.89 -19.56
C PHE A 539 9.62 4.09 -18.31
N THR A 540 9.45 4.68 -17.11
CA THR A 540 9.75 4.00 -15.84
C THR A 540 8.83 2.79 -15.65
N ALA A 541 7.53 2.94 -15.86
CA ALA A 541 6.56 1.85 -15.81
C ALA A 541 6.91 0.71 -16.77
N LYS A 542 7.27 1.05 -18.00
CA LYS A 542 7.68 0.07 -19.03
C LYS A 542 8.91 -0.73 -18.58
N LEU A 543 9.92 -0.08 -18.00
CA LEU A 543 11.10 -0.77 -17.47
C LEU A 543 10.75 -1.72 -16.32
N GLU A 544 9.85 -1.31 -15.41
CA GLU A 544 9.36 -2.19 -14.35
C GLU A 544 8.63 -3.41 -14.92
N ASP A 545 7.78 -3.24 -15.94
CA ASP A 545 7.08 -4.33 -16.60
C ASP A 545 8.06 -5.28 -17.32
N GLU A 546 9.09 -4.76 -17.97
CA GLU A 546 10.11 -5.59 -18.63
C GLU A 546 10.91 -6.42 -17.62
N LEU A 547 11.22 -5.87 -16.45
CA LEU A 547 11.85 -6.62 -15.36
C LEU A 547 10.92 -7.73 -14.83
N ASP A 548 9.63 -7.48 -14.82
CA ASP A 548 8.64 -8.45 -14.44
C ASP A 548 8.47 -9.55 -15.51
N ASP A 549 8.54 -9.21 -16.79
CA ASP A 549 8.55 -10.18 -17.90
C ASP A 549 9.75 -11.14 -17.81
N ILE A 550 10.92 -10.63 -17.43
CA ILE A 550 12.11 -11.47 -17.18
C ILE A 550 11.86 -12.43 -16.02
N ALA A 551 11.28 -11.94 -14.93
CA ALA A 551 10.99 -12.77 -13.76
C ALA A 551 9.98 -13.90 -14.04
N ARG A 552 9.09 -13.73 -15.04
CA ARG A 552 8.17 -14.77 -15.53
C ARG A 552 8.77 -15.71 -16.57
N GLY A 553 10.00 -15.46 -17.01
CA GLY A 553 10.63 -16.22 -18.09
C GLY A 553 10.08 -15.89 -19.50
N GLU A 554 9.28 -14.81 -19.62
CA GLU A 554 8.70 -14.36 -20.90
C GLU A 554 9.72 -13.62 -21.77
N LYS A 555 10.75 -13.04 -21.13
CA LYS A 555 11.90 -12.42 -21.79
C LYS A 555 13.20 -13.01 -21.24
N ARG A 556 14.20 -13.17 -22.09
CA ARG A 556 15.56 -13.51 -21.64
C ARG A 556 16.20 -12.28 -20.98
N GLY A 557 16.96 -12.50 -19.90
CA GLY A 557 17.70 -11.43 -19.23
C GLY A 557 18.63 -10.69 -20.21
N PHE A 558 18.69 -9.36 -20.08
CA PHE A 558 19.46 -8.42 -20.87
C PHE A 558 19.05 -8.28 -22.36
N PRO A 559 17.82 -7.83 -22.66
CA PRO A 559 17.47 -7.31 -23.99
C PRO A 559 17.63 -5.78 -24.09
N PHE A 560 18.48 -5.16 -23.23
CA PHE A 560 18.62 -3.69 -23.23
C PHE A 560 19.76 -3.22 -24.13
#